data_b35645ea8fc1e9c36675473bf1da6909
#
_entry.id   b35645ea8fc1e9c36675473bf1da6909
#
_cell.length_a   1.000
_cell.length_b   1.000
_cell.length_c   1.000
_cell.angle_alpha   90.00
_cell.angle_beta   90.00
_cell.angle_gamma   90.00
#
_symmetry.space_group_name_H-M   'P 1'
#
loop_
_entity.id
_entity.type
_entity.pdbx_description
1 polymer ?
#
loop_
_entity_poly.entity_id
_entity_poly.type
_entity_poly.pdbx_seq_one_letter_code
_entity_poly.pdbx_strand_id
1 'polypeptide(L)'
;MGLIYKGFLKIFHKVWKNVEVEDQKRMKTLVLPDDVSFEDFKYGEDDDPYHTFSIYWPKDKDLTKLPILIDIHGGAWAYGDKELNRPFCMTMAHRNLIVMGMSYRLIEGVQVNNQLEDIINSINGFIKVAKERKYNLNNVFLTGDSAGGYFALSLASLLDRKLINPILGLNLNIDFKGLILNHPAFDFDIMGQTHFWYPLLFRAMFGKKYKKNPIYVNTKNTKVLMDNVYLPPMLFITSTGDDVMGEINIDVLKEIKRYYPNIEVINNDIDPKGHVYNVAYMNSDSAIKTNDKILNFILSISKK
;
A
#
# COMPACT_ATOMS: atom_id res chain seq x y z
N MET A 1 -20.92 -23.33 0.92
CA MET A 1 -19.49 -23.07 0.67
C MET A 1 -18.79 -24.42 0.57
N GLY A 2 -18.03 -24.69 -0.51
CA GLY A 2 -17.38 -25.99 -0.70
C GLY A 2 -16.34 -26.30 0.39
N LEU A 3 -16.15 -27.59 0.71
CA LEU A 3 -15.22 -28.04 1.76
C LEU A 3 -13.78 -27.57 1.50
N ILE A 4 -13.34 -27.61 0.24
CA ILE A 4 -12.01 -27.16 -0.20
C ILE A 4 -11.80 -25.68 0.11
N TYR A 5 -12.79 -24.83 -0.17
CA TYR A 5 -12.69 -23.40 0.09
C TYR A 5 -12.62 -23.07 1.59
N LYS A 6 -13.39 -23.77 2.42
CA LYS A 6 -13.30 -23.63 3.88
C LYS A 6 -11.93 -24.08 4.42
N GLY A 7 -11.40 -25.18 3.87
CA GLY A 7 -10.07 -25.67 4.20
C GLY A 7 -8.98 -24.66 3.83
N PHE A 8 -9.05 -24.08 2.63
CA PHE A 8 -8.16 -23.02 2.18
C PHE A 8 -8.17 -21.82 3.14
N LEU A 9 -9.34 -21.27 3.45
CA LEU A 9 -9.45 -20.13 4.36
C LEU A 9 -8.82 -20.41 5.73
N LYS A 10 -9.10 -21.59 6.30
CA LYS A 10 -8.52 -21.98 7.60
C LYS A 10 -6.99 -22.01 7.58
N ILE A 11 -6.41 -22.57 6.50
CA ILE A 11 -4.94 -22.62 6.34
C ILE A 11 -4.40 -21.21 6.10
N PHE A 12 -5.02 -20.45 5.21
CA PHE A 12 -4.63 -19.09 4.87
C PHE A 12 -4.58 -18.19 6.11
N HIS A 13 -5.64 -18.14 6.90
CA HIS A 13 -5.66 -17.34 8.13
C HIS A 13 -4.63 -17.82 9.15
N LYS A 14 -4.43 -19.15 9.29
CA LYS A 14 -3.40 -19.68 10.20
C LYS A 14 -1.98 -19.23 9.78
N VAL A 15 -1.66 -19.27 8.49
CA VAL A 15 -0.36 -18.83 7.95
C VAL A 15 -0.14 -17.36 8.28
N TRP A 16 -1.09 -16.50 7.91
CA TRP A 16 -0.94 -15.05 8.11
C TRP A 16 -0.97 -14.65 9.59
N LYS A 17 -1.71 -15.37 10.44
CA LYS A 17 -1.63 -15.17 11.89
C LYS A 17 -0.24 -15.48 12.46
N ASN A 18 0.45 -16.47 11.94
CA ASN A 18 1.84 -16.75 12.33
C ASN A 18 2.79 -15.64 11.85
N VAL A 19 2.62 -15.14 10.63
CA VAL A 19 3.41 -14.01 10.10
C VAL A 19 3.19 -12.77 10.97
N GLU A 20 1.95 -12.46 11.33
CA GLU A 20 1.62 -11.35 12.22
C GLU A 20 2.37 -11.44 13.57
N VAL A 21 2.41 -12.63 14.17
CA VAL A 21 3.13 -12.84 15.43
C VAL A 21 4.63 -12.58 15.28
N GLU A 22 5.25 -13.03 14.19
CA GLU A 22 6.68 -12.78 13.94
C GLU A 22 6.94 -11.30 13.64
N ASP A 23 6.08 -10.62 12.88
CA ASP A 23 6.17 -9.19 12.65
C ASP A 23 6.05 -8.37 13.95
N GLN A 24 5.12 -8.74 14.84
CA GLN A 24 4.99 -8.09 16.14
C GLN A 24 6.23 -8.27 17.01
N LYS A 25 6.88 -9.45 16.98
CA LYS A 25 8.15 -9.67 17.67
C LYS A 25 9.26 -8.79 17.09
N ARG A 26 9.38 -8.75 15.77
CA ARG A 26 10.37 -7.95 15.04
C ARG A 26 10.19 -6.46 15.35
N MET A 27 8.97 -5.94 15.29
CA MET A 27 8.70 -4.52 15.57
C MET A 27 9.15 -4.08 16.97
N LYS A 28 9.05 -4.97 17.98
CA LYS A 28 9.51 -4.69 19.34
C LYS A 28 11.03 -4.49 19.46
N THR A 29 11.81 -4.91 18.47
CA THR A 29 13.26 -4.75 18.43
C THR A 29 13.72 -3.49 17.73
N LEU A 30 12.80 -2.75 17.10
CA LEU A 30 13.14 -1.54 16.35
C LEU A 30 13.23 -0.33 17.26
N VAL A 31 14.29 0.45 17.08
CA VAL A 31 14.43 1.76 17.73
C VAL A 31 13.75 2.79 16.86
N LEU A 32 12.73 3.44 17.39
CA LEU A 32 11.98 4.46 16.68
C LEU A 32 12.61 5.84 16.89
N PRO A 33 12.55 6.76 15.89
CA PRO A 33 13.02 8.12 16.04
C PRO A 33 12.29 8.85 17.18
N ASP A 34 13.02 9.56 18.03
CA ASP A 34 12.49 10.32 19.15
C ASP A 34 12.11 11.78 18.79
N ASP A 35 12.56 12.26 17.63
CA ASP A 35 12.27 13.58 17.07
C ASP A 35 11.01 13.60 16.19
N VAL A 36 10.23 12.54 16.20
CA VAL A 36 8.94 12.42 15.49
C VAL A 36 7.79 12.47 16.48
N SER A 37 6.77 13.27 16.16
CA SER A 37 5.47 13.26 16.83
C SER A 37 4.46 12.48 15.99
N PHE A 38 3.44 11.94 16.65
CA PHE A 38 2.33 11.31 15.96
C PHE A 38 1.02 11.53 16.72
N GLU A 39 -0.09 11.36 16.01
CA GLU A 39 -1.44 11.41 16.57
C GLU A 39 -2.36 10.44 15.84
N ASP A 40 -3.26 9.81 16.59
CA ASP A 40 -4.23 8.84 16.08
C ASP A 40 -5.59 9.49 15.89
N PHE A 41 -6.27 9.14 14.78
CA PHE A 41 -7.56 9.64 14.38
C PHE A 41 -8.51 8.51 14.05
N LYS A 42 -9.81 8.74 14.25
CA LYS A 42 -10.89 7.90 13.72
C LYS A 42 -11.45 8.50 12.44
N TYR A 43 -11.81 7.67 11.45
CA TYR A 43 -12.51 8.14 10.24
C TYR A 43 -13.94 7.57 10.11
N GLY A 44 -14.29 6.55 10.90
CA GLY A 44 -15.65 6.03 11.06
C GLY A 44 -16.34 6.57 12.31
N GLU A 45 -17.67 6.52 12.33
CA GLU A 45 -18.49 6.88 13.51
C GLU A 45 -18.64 5.70 14.48
N ASP A 46 -18.32 4.47 14.04
CA ASP A 46 -18.36 3.26 14.83
C ASP A 46 -17.09 3.04 15.66
N ASP A 47 -17.10 2.02 16.51
CA ASP A 47 -15.95 1.63 17.32
C ASP A 47 -15.10 0.52 16.66
N ASP A 48 -15.18 0.36 15.33
CA ASP A 48 -14.33 -0.59 14.62
C ASP A 48 -12.86 -0.17 14.75
N PRO A 49 -11.98 -1.01 15.29
CA PRO A 49 -10.57 -0.67 15.52
C PRO A 49 -9.81 -0.43 14.20
N TYR A 50 -10.32 -0.90 13.07
CA TYR A 50 -9.75 -0.66 11.75
C TYR A 50 -10.15 0.68 11.15
N HIS A 51 -11.14 1.40 11.69
CA HIS A 51 -11.55 2.72 11.20
C HIS A 51 -10.68 3.83 11.79
N THR A 52 -9.36 3.65 11.73
CA THR A 52 -8.36 4.57 12.30
C THR A 52 -7.20 4.84 11.35
N PHE A 53 -6.57 6.00 11.51
CA PHE A 53 -5.29 6.32 10.89
C PHE A 53 -4.39 7.09 11.85
N SER A 54 -3.10 7.12 11.59
CA SER A 54 -2.13 7.93 12.32
C SER A 54 -1.46 8.92 11.38
N ILE A 55 -1.14 10.10 11.90
CA ILE A 55 -0.30 11.07 11.21
C ILE A 55 1.00 11.17 12.00
N TYR A 56 2.12 11.13 11.30
CA TYR A 56 3.48 11.25 11.83
C TYR A 56 4.15 12.48 11.22
N TRP A 57 4.86 13.27 12.02
CA TRP A 57 5.55 14.47 11.54
C TRP A 57 6.81 14.75 12.36
N PRO A 58 7.86 15.36 11.75
CA PRO A 58 9.05 15.78 12.48
C PRO A 58 8.74 16.91 13.44
N LYS A 59 9.30 16.86 14.67
CA LYS A 59 9.23 17.96 15.61
C LYS A 59 9.94 19.20 15.07
N ASP A 60 9.54 20.37 15.51
CA ASP A 60 10.21 21.65 15.28
C ASP A 60 10.41 22.02 13.80
N LYS A 61 9.49 21.60 12.91
CA LYS A 61 9.49 21.93 11.48
C LYS A 61 8.22 22.67 11.06
N ASP A 62 8.35 23.49 10.02
CA ASP A 62 7.21 24.11 9.33
C ASP A 62 6.48 23.07 8.47
N LEU A 63 5.44 22.48 9.01
CA LEU A 63 4.70 21.39 8.37
C LEU A 63 3.95 21.84 7.10
N THR A 64 3.72 23.15 6.93
CA THR A 64 2.99 23.68 5.75
C THR A 64 3.78 23.52 4.44
N LYS A 65 5.09 23.24 4.54
CA LYS A 65 6.01 23.12 3.39
C LYS A 65 6.45 21.69 3.09
N LEU A 66 6.16 20.75 4.00
CA LEU A 66 6.64 19.39 3.86
C LEU A 66 5.80 18.60 2.87
N PRO A 67 6.42 17.69 2.08
CA PRO A 67 5.69 16.69 1.31
C PRO A 67 4.90 15.74 2.21
N ILE A 68 3.79 15.24 1.69
CA ILE A 68 2.94 14.27 2.37
C ILE A 68 3.13 12.91 1.72
N LEU A 69 3.35 11.88 2.52
CA LEU A 69 3.36 10.47 2.10
C LEU A 69 2.19 9.75 2.75
N ILE A 70 1.29 9.20 1.94
CA ILE A 70 0.20 8.34 2.39
C ILE A 70 0.64 6.89 2.22
N ASP A 71 0.68 6.14 3.31
CA ASP A 71 1.10 4.74 3.35
C ASP A 71 -0.08 3.80 3.55
N ILE A 72 -0.19 2.78 2.68
CA ILE A 72 -1.16 1.70 2.77
C ILE A 72 -0.39 0.42 3.08
N HIS A 73 -0.59 -0.14 4.27
CA HIS A 73 0.15 -1.32 4.71
C HIS A 73 -0.17 -2.58 3.89
N GLY A 74 0.77 -3.51 3.87
CA GLY A 74 0.60 -4.84 3.29
C GLY A 74 -0.21 -5.80 4.15
N GLY A 75 0.13 -7.11 4.09
CA GLY A 75 -0.50 -8.14 4.92
C GLY A 75 -1.48 -9.03 4.17
N ALA A 76 -1.27 -9.26 2.86
CA ALA A 76 -2.07 -10.18 2.03
C ALA A 76 -3.59 -9.95 2.13
N TRP A 77 -4.02 -8.71 2.36
CA TRP A 77 -5.42 -8.30 2.62
C TRP A 77 -6.03 -8.89 3.90
N ALA A 78 -5.31 -9.70 4.67
CA ALA A 78 -5.82 -10.59 5.70
C ALA A 78 -5.24 -10.36 7.10
N TYR A 79 -4.18 -9.55 7.25
CA TYR A 79 -3.61 -9.18 8.54
C TYR A 79 -2.99 -7.78 8.50
N GLY A 80 -2.65 -7.27 9.67
CA GLY A 80 -2.04 -5.96 9.84
C GLY A 80 -3.05 -4.85 10.10
N ASP A 81 -2.52 -3.74 10.52
CA ASP A 81 -3.18 -2.46 10.75
C ASP A 81 -2.14 -1.34 10.58
N LYS A 82 -2.48 -0.11 10.93
CA LYS A 82 -1.57 1.05 10.85
C LYS A 82 -0.26 0.89 11.66
N GLU A 83 -0.25 -0.01 12.66
CA GLU A 83 0.92 -0.25 13.49
C GLU A 83 1.98 -1.08 12.75
N LEU A 84 1.57 -1.91 11.78
CA LEU A 84 2.49 -2.76 11.02
C LEU A 84 3.59 -1.92 10.32
N ASN A 85 3.21 -0.79 9.73
CA ASN A 85 4.13 0.12 9.04
C ASN A 85 4.52 1.35 9.89
N ARG A 86 4.12 1.43 11.18
CA ARG A 86 4.50 2.56 12.05
C ARG A 86 6.00 2.86 12.03
N PRO A 87 6.90 1.87 12.14
CA PRO A 87 8.33 2.13 12.10
C PRO A 87 8.78 2.79 10.80
N PHE A 88 8.27 2.33 9.66
CA PHE A 88 8.53 2.93 8.35
C PHE A 88 7.98 4.37 8.28
N CYS A 89 6.75 4.59 8.70
CA CYS A 89 6.12 5.91 8.73
C CYS A 89 6.92 6.90 9.59
N MET A 90 7.35 6.48 10.78
CA MET A 90 8.18 7.31 11.67
C MET A 90 9.56 7.60 11.05
N THR A 91 10.20 6.61 10.41
CA THR A 91 11.47 6.82 9.72
C THR A 91 11.35 7.82 8.56
N MET A 92 10.26 7.78 7.82
CA MET A 92 10.02 8.75 6.75
C MET A 92 9.67 10.13 7.30
N ALA A 93 8.94 10.21 8.42
CA ALA A 93 8.67 11.48 9.09
C ALA A 93 9.95 12.11 9.66
N HIS A 94 10.85 11.35 10.26
CA HIS A 94 12.18 11.80 10.67
C HIS A 94 12.96 12.46 9.52
N ARG A 95 12.71 12.04 8.28
CA ARG A 95 13.33 12.58 7.06
C ARG A 95 12.57 13.78 6.47
N ASN A 96 11.82 14.51 7.29
CA ASN A 96 11.05 15.71 6.94
C ASN A 96 9.90 15.45 5.96
N LEU A 97 9.13 14.39 6.16
CA LEU A 97 7.84 14.18 5.53
C LEU A 97 6.72 14.27 6.58
N ILE A 98 5.52 14.64 6.15
CA ILE A 98 4.29 14.30 6.88
C ILE A 98 3.87 12.93 6.36
N VAL A 99 3.69 11.96 7.25
CA VAL A 99 3.31 10.60 6.83
C VAL A 99 1.98 10.23 7.45
N MET A 100 1.08 9.71 6.64
CA MET A 100 -0.18 9.12 7.08
C MET A 100 -0.09 7.61 6.91
N GLY A 101 -0.27 6.85 7.99
CA GLY A 101 -0.48 5.40 7.96
C GLY A 101 -1.91 5.07 8.38
N MET A 102 -2.57 4.13 7.71
CA MET A 102 -3.98 3.81 7.93
C MET A 102 -4.21 2.35 8.22
N SER A 103 -5.30 2.06 8.95
CA SER A 103 -5.89 0.73 9.04
C SER A 103 -7.06 0.61 8.05
N TYR A 104 -7.35 -0.60 7.62
CA TYR A 104 -8.52 -0.99 6.85
C TYR A 104 -8.96 -2.40 7.26
N ARG A 105 -10.26 -2.70 7.22
CA ARG A 105 -10.80 -4.02 7.61
C ARG A 105 -10.24 -5.13 6.72
N LEU A 106 -10.11 -6.32 7.28
CA LEU A 106 -9.45 -7.46 6.64
C LEU A 106 -10.44 -8.40 5.95
N ILE A 107 -10.00 -9.16 4.92
CA ILE A 107 -10.87 -10.06 4.13
C ILE A 107 -11.48 -11.22 4.95
N GLU A 108 -11.10 -11.42 6.19
CA GLU A 108 -11.77 -12.35 7.09
C GLU A 108 -13.22 -11.93 7.37
N GLY A 109 -13.46 -10.60 7.46
CA GLY A 109 -14.78 -10.03 7.72
C GLY A 109 -15.44 -9.33 6.55
N VAL A 110 -14.65 -8.83 5.57
CA VAL A 110 -15.13 -8.01 4.47
C VAL A 110 -14.50 -8.40 3.12
N GLN A 111 -14.91 -7.78 2.03
CA GLN A 111 -14.30 -7.94 0.71
C GLN A 111 -13.42 -6.72 0.37
N VAL A 112 -12.62 -6.83 -0.69
CA VAL A 112 -11.74 -5.75 -1.19
C VAL A 112 -12.50 -4.45 -1.49
N ASN A 113 -13.75 -4.54 -1.91
CA ASN A 113 -14.60 -3.36 -2.08
C ASN A 113 -14.69 -2.54 -0.78
N ASN A 114 -14.94 -3.20 0.36
CA ASN A 114 -15.02 -2.54 1.65
C ASN A 114 -13.65 -2.05 2.15
N GLN A 115 -12.57 -2.78 1.84
CA GLN A 115 -11.21 -2.32 2.14
C GLN A 115 -10.88 -1.04 1.38
N LEU A 116 -11.26 -0.94 0.09
CA LEU A 116 -11.11 0.30 -0.69
C LEU A 116 -11.99 1.44 -0.16
N GLU A 117 -13.22 1.15 0.29
CA GLU A 117 -14.08 2.12 0.98
C GLU A 117 -13.39 2.66 2.24
N ASP A 118 -12.82 1.78 3.06
CA ASP A 118 -12.09 2.15 4.27
C ASP A 118 -10.88 3.04 3.97
N ILE A 119 -10.07 2.67 2.95
CA ILE A 119 -8.92 3.44 2.50
C ILE A 119 -9.35 4.85 2.03
N ILE A 120 -10.40 4.94 1.21
CA ILE A 120 -10.91 6.22 0.71
C ILE A 120 -11.43 7.09 1.86
N ASN A 121 -12.19 6.51 2.79
CA ASN A 121 -12.72 7.22 3.95
C ASN A 121 -11.61 7.71 4.88
N SER A 122 -10.57 6.90 5.08
CA SER A 122 -9.38 7.25 5.83
C SER A 122 -8.66 8.46 5.20
N ILE A 123 -8.42 8.42 3.88
CA ILE A 123 -7.80 9.54 3.14
C ILE A 123 -8.70 10.79 3.22
N ASN A 124 -10.02 10.67 3.10
CA ASN A 124 -10.94 11.79 3.28
C ASN A 124 -10.88 12.37 4.71
N GLY A 125 -10.75 11.53 5.73
CA GLY A 125 -10.51 11.93 7.11
C GLY A 125 -9.20 12.72 7.25
N PHE A 126 -8.12 12.20 6.66
CA PHE A 126 -6.83 12.88 6.62
C PHE A 126 -6.91 14.25 5.92
N ILE A 127 -7.61 14.35 4.78
CA ILE A 127 -7.77 15.62 4.04
C ILE A 127 -8.43 16.70 4.92
N LYS A 128 -9.39 16.34 5.77
CA LYS A 128 -10.01 17.28 6.73
C LYS A 128 -8.97 17.82 7.71
N VAL A 129 -8.22 16.92 8.36
CA VAL A 129 -7.14 17.30 9.30
C VAL A 129 -6.05 18.13 8.61
N ALA A 130 -5.65 17.73 7.40
CA ALA A 130 -4.63 18.43 6.61
C ALA A 130 -5.05 19.87 6.27
N LYS A 131 -6.32 20.10 5.93
CA LYS A 131 -6.87 21.46 5.70
C LYS A 131 -6.85 22.30 6.97
N GLU A 132 -7.27 21.74 8.11
CA GLU A 132 -7.26 22.42 9.40
C GLU A 132 -5.84 22.83 9.83
N ARG A 133 -4.87 21.94 9.59
CA ARG A 133 -3.45 22.15 9.91
C ARG A 133 -2.66 22.86 8.81
N LYS A 134 -3.32 23.23 7.70
CA LYS A 134 -2.74 23.91 6.54
C LYS A 134 -1.57 23.13 5.90
N TYR A 135 -1.64 21.80 5.87
CA TYR A 135 -0.67 20.97 5.15
C TYR A 135 -0.80 21.17 3.64
N ASN A 136 0.31 21.00 2.93
CA ASN A 136 0.35 21.22 1.48
C ASN A 136 -0.25 20.02 0.70
N LEU A 137 -1.56 20.01 0.52
CA LEU A 137 -2.28 18.98 -0.24
C LEU A 137 -1.96 18.96 -1.75
N ASN A 138 -1.18 19.92 -2.26
CA ASN A 138 -0.67 19.89 -3.64
C ASN A 138 0.62 19.07 -3.78
N ASN A 139 1.14 18.50 -2.68
CA ASN A 139 2.40 17.77 -2.66
C ASN A 139 2.25 16.43 -1.95
N VAL A 140 1.35 15.57 -2.47
CA VAL A 140 0.97 14.29 -1.86
C VAL A 140 1.47 13.13 -2.71
N PHE A 141 2.11 12.17 -2.05
CA PHE A 141 2.59 10.92 -2.62
C PHE A 141 1.84 9.75 -1.99
N LEU A 142 1.63 8.70 -2.78
CA LEU A 142 0.97 7.49 -2.32
C LEU A 142 1.94 6.31 -2.38
N THR A 143 2.05 5.56 -1.31
CA THR A 143 2.84 4.33 -1.24
C THR A 143 2.03 3.19 -0.67
N GLY A 144 2.48 2.00 -0.92
CA GLY A 144 1.99 0.80 -0.27
C GLY A 144 2.89 -0.39 -0.57
N ASP A 145 2.97 -1.30 0.37
CA ASP A 145 3.76 -2.52 0.26
C ASP A 145 2.87 -3.74 0.04
N SER A 146 3.30 -4.68 -0.80
CA SER A 146 2.57 -5.92 -1.08
C SER A 146 1.10 -5.67 -1.47
N ALA A 147 0.14 -6.13 -0.67
CA ALA A 147 -1.29 -5.84 -0.84
C ALA A 147 -1.60 -4.33 -0.81
N GLY A 148 -0.86 -3.55 -0.01
CA GLY A 148 -0.95 -2.09 -0.01
C GLY A 148 -0.52 -1.47 -1.34
N GLY A 149 0.50 -2.05 -2.00
CA GLY A 149 0.92 -1.66 -3.34
C GLY A 149 -0.16 -1.88 -4.40
N TYR A 150 -0.92 -2.98 -4.31
CA TYR A 150 -2.12 -3.19 -5.12
C TYR A 150 -3.16 -2.09 -4.88
N PHE A 151 -3.44 -1.75 -3.62
CA PHE A 151 -4.40 -0.69 -3.31
C PHE A 151 -3.95 0.67 -3.82
N ALA A 152 -2.68 1.02 -3.64
CA ALA A 152 -2.13 2.29 -4.10
C ALA A 152 -2.29 2.47 -5.63
N LEU A 153 -1.91 1.47 -6.41
CA LEU A 153 -2.06 1.50 -7.87
C LEU A 153 -3.52 1.49 -8.31
N SER A 154 -4.34 0.63 -7.68
CA SER A 154 -5.77 0.53 -7.98
C SER A 154 -6.49 1.84 -7.70
N LEU A 155 -6.22 2.48 -6.55
CA LEU A 155 -6.82 3.74 -6.17
C LEU A 155 -6.47 4.86 -7.18
N ALA A 156 -5.18 4.99 -7.54
CA ALA A 156 -4.75 5.98 -8.52
C ALA A 156 -5.41 5.77 -9.89
N SER A 157 -5.47 4.51 -10.36
CA SER A 157 -6.11 4.16 -11.63
C SER A 157 -7.63 4.40 -11.62
N LEU A 158 -8.33 4.02 -10.54
CA LEU A 158 -9.77 4.25 -10.42
C LEU A 158 -10.11 5.74 -10.30
N LEU A 159 -9.22 6.52 -9.65
CA LEU A 159 -9.38 7.97 -9.50
C LEU A 159 -9.28 8.68 -10.85
N ASP A 160 -8.23 8.42 -11.63
CA ASP A 160 -8.04 9.00 -12.97
C ASP A 160 -9.21 8.66 -13.90
N ARG A 161 -9.66 7.41 -13.90
CA ARG A 161 -10.80 6.94 -14.70
C ARG A 161 -12.17 7.38 -14.17
N LYS A 162 -12.22 8.10 -13.05
CA LYS A 162 -13.46 8.55 -12.38
C LYS A 162 -14.43 7.42 -12.03
N LEU A 163 -13.87 6.26 -11.65
CA LEU A 163 -14.64 5.04 -11.34
C LEU A 163 -14.95 4.86 -9.85
N ILE A 164 -14.36 5.65 -8.96
CA ILE A 164 -14.60 5.55 -7.51
C ILE A 164 -16.08 5.75 -7.19
N ASN A 165 -16.68 6.86 -7.63
CA ASN A 165 -18.09 7.12 -7.34
C ASN A 165 -19.03 6.13 -7.99
N PRO A 166 -18.90 5.78 -9.30
CA PRO A 166 -19.77 4.80 -9.95
C PRO A 166 -19.73 3.40 -9.31
N ILE A 167 -18.59 2.99 -8.73
CA ILE A 167 -18.42 1.64 -8.18
C ILE A 167 -18.70 1.58 -6.68
N LEU A 168 -18.24 2.59 -5.91
CA LEU A 168 -18.27 2.58 -4.45
C LEU A 168 -19.24 3.63 -3.84
N GLY A 169 -19.81 4.52 -4.64
CA GLY A 169 -20.67 5.60 -4.14
C GLY A 169 -19.91 6.68 -3.35
N LEU A 170 -18.58 6.67 -3.37
CA LEU A 170 -17.71 7.59 -2.63
C LEU A 170 -17.09 8.62 -3.56
N ASN A 171 -16.62 9.72 -2.98
CA ASN A 171 -15.80 10.71 -3.66
C ASN A 171 -14.43 10.81 -3.00
N LEU A 172 -13.41 10.98 -3.81
CA LEU A 172 -12.04 11.28 -3.37
C LEU A 172 -11.52 12.43 -4.23
N ASN A 173 -11.15 13.52 -3.57
CA ASN A 173 -10.65 14.72 -4.25
C ASN A 173 -9.22 15.00 -3.76
N ILE A 174 -8.26 14.35 -4.42
CA ILE A 174 -6.83 14.48 -4.16
C ILE A 174 -6.07 14.13 -5.45
N ASP A 175 -4.96 14.83 -5.70
CA ASP A 175 -4.04 14.52 -6.77
C ASP A 175 -2.74 13.97 -6.18
N PHE A 176 -2.34 12.79 -6.62
CA PHE A 176 -1.06 12.21 -6.24
C PHE A 176 0.04 12.68 -7.18
N LYS A 177 1.14 13.21 -6.62
CA LYS A 177 2.32 13.65 -7.37
C LYS A 177 3.24 12.50 -7.77
N GLY A 178 3.18 11.39 -7.06
CA GLY A 178 3.94 10.18 -7.35
C GLY A 178 3.40 8.97 -6.63
N LEU A 179 3.70 7.79 -7.19
CA LEU A 179 3.37 6.48 -6.62
C LEU A 179 4.64 5.72 -6.30
N ILE A 180 4.70 5.11 -5.12
CA ILE A 180 5.77 4.21 -4.73
C ILE A 180 5.16 2.82 -4.52
N LEU A 181 5.46 1.89 -5.42
CA LEU A 181 4.94 0.52 -5.42
C LEU A 181 6.01 -0.41 -4.83
N ASN A 182 5.85 -0.77 -3.57
CA ASN A 182 6.83 -1.52 -2.82
C ASN A 182 6.50 -3.02 -2.82
N HIS A 183 7.21 -3.84 -3.61
CA HIS A 183 6.95 -5.28 -3.79
C HIS A 183 5.46 -5.59 -4.03
N PRO A 184 4.78 -4.86 -4.93
CA PRO A 184 3.33 -4.87 -5.00
C PRO A 184 2.76 -6.23 -5.40
N ALA A 185 1.65 -6.63 -4.78
CA ALA A 185 0.96 -7.88 -5.07
C ALA A 185 -0.24 -7.64 -6.00
N PHE A 186 0.01 -7.42 -7.29
CA PHE A 186 -1.05 -7.21 -8.28
C PHE A 186 -0.77 -7.98 -9.59
N ASP A 187 -1.65 -7.79 -10.59
CA ASP A 187 -1.77 -8.58 -11.80
C ASP A 187 -2.25 -10.02 -11.50
N PHE A 188 -3.52 -10.10 -11.18
CA PHE A 188 -4.17 -11.37 -10.82
C PHE A 188 -4.23 -12.38 -11.98
N ASP A 189 -4.06 -11.92 -13.23
CA ASP A 189 -3.97 -12.81 -14.39
C ASP A 189 -2.60 -13.52 -14.39
N ILE A 190 -1.49 -12.83 -14.06
CA ILE A 190 -0.16 -13.44 -13.88
C ILE A 190 -0.16 -14.30 -12.61
N MET A 191 -0.58 -13.73 -11.47
CA MET A 191 -0.64 -14.47 -10.20
C MET A 191 -1.42 -15.78 -10.32
N GLY A 192 -2.57 -15.74 -10.98
CA GLY A 192 -3.44 -16.91 -11.16
C GLY A 192 -2.82 -18.06 -11.97
N GLN A 193 -1.71 -17.82 -12.68
CA GLN A 193 -0.98 -18.83 -13.45
C GLN A 193 0.13 -19.49 -12.62
N THR A 194 0.59 -18.86 -11.55
CA THR A 194 1.70 -19.39 -10.75
C THR A 194 1.28 -20.49 -9.78
N HIS A 195 0.12 -20.36 -9.14
CA HIS A 195 -0.36 -21.34 -8.15
C HIS A 195 -1.86 -21.58 -8.23
N PHE A 196 -2.27 -22.84 -8.11
CA PHE A 196 -3.67 -23.29 -8.19
C PHE A 196 -4.60 -22.71 -7.09
N TRP A 197 -4.04 -22.18 -6.00
CA TRP A 197 -4.82 -21.62 -4.88
C TRP A 197 -5.20 -20.15 -5.06
N TYR A 198 -4.58 -19.41 -5.98
CA TYR A 198 -4.93 -18.01 -6.22
C TYR A 198 -6.40 -17.76 -6.56
N PRO A 199 -7.08 -18.59 -7.37
CA PRO A 199 -8.52 -18.44 -7.59
C PRO A 199 -9.37 -18.55 -6.31
N LEU A 200 -8.89 -19.28 -5.30
CA LEU A 200 -9.54 -19.35 -3.98
C LEU A 200 -9.34 -18.06 -3.20
N LEU A 201 -8.14 -17.47 -3.28
CA LEU A 201 -7.85 -16.15 -2.72
C LEU A 201 -8.71 -15.07 -3.39
N PHE A 202 -8.76 -15.02 -4.73
CA PHE A 202 -9.60 -14.04 -5.43
C PHE A 202 -11.08 -14.19 -5.07
N ARG A 203 -11.53 -15.40 -4.82
CA ARG A 203 -12.87 -15.64 -4.29
C ARG A 203 -13.05 -15.11 -2.86
N ALA A 204 -12.04 -15.18 -2.01
CA ALA A 204 -12.09 -14.60 -0.66
C ALA A 204 -12.13 -13.06 -0.75
N MET A 205 -11.29 -12.49 -1.61
CA MET A 205 -11.16 -11.05 -1.81
C MET A 205 -12.42 -10.40 -2.42
N PHE A 206 -13.02 -11.01 -3.45
CA PHE A 206 -14.06 -10.40 -4.28
C PHE A 206 -15.39 -11.16 -4.30
N GLY A 207 -15.50 -12.24 -3.52
CA GLY A 207 -16.71 -13.05 -3.45
C GLY A 207 -16.80 -14.18 -4.50
N LYS A 208 -17.84 -15.02 -4.39
CA LYS A 208 -18.02 -16.23 -5.24
C LYS A 208 -18.01 -15.93 -6.74
N LYS A 209 -18.55 -14.79 -7.14
CA LYS A 209 -18.62 -14.36 -8.53
C LYS A 209 -17.54 -13.31 -8.86
N TYR A 210 -16.33 -13.45 -8.31
CA TYR A 210 -15.28 -12.45 -8.37
C TYR A 210 -15.01 -11.92 -9.78
N LYS A 211 -15.07 -12.76 -10.82
CA LYS A 211 -14.89 -12.34 -12.23
C LYS A 211 -15.93 -11.32 -12.72
N LYS A 212 -17.03 -11.12 -11.96
CA LYS A 212 -18.08 -10.12 -12.22
C LYS A 212 -18.06 -8.98 -11.20
N ASN A 213 -17.17 -9.02 -10.21
CA ASN A 213 -17.05 -7.95 -9.24
C ASN A 213 -16.49 -6.70 -9.93
N PRO A 214 -17.12 -5.52 -9.79
CA PRO A 214 -16.70 -4.30 -10.47
C PRO A 214 -15.25 -3.89 -10.14
N ILE A 215 -14.81 -4.05 -8.88
CA ILE A 215 -13.42 -3.74 -8.51
C ILE A 215 -12.48 -4.72 -9.20
N TYR A 216 -12.73 -6.04 -9.13
CA TYR A 216 -11.91 -7.04 -9.81
C TYR A 216 -11.76 -6.74 -11.31
N VAL A 217 -12.87 -6.50 -11.99
CA VAL A 217 -12.87 -6.22 -13.44
C VAL A 217 -12.03 -5.00 -13.79
N ASN A 218 -12.03 -3.99 -12.91
CA ASN A 218 -11.34 -2.73 -13.14
C ASN A 218 -9.93 -2.65 -12.54
N THR A 219 -9.44 -3.72 -11.85
CA THR A 219 -8.12 -3.71 -11.21
C THR A 219 -7.33 -5.02 -11.36
N LYS A 220 -7.83 -5.96 -12.15
CA LYS A 220 -7.33 -7.35 -12.16
C LYS A 220 -5.93 -7.53 -12.75
N ASN A 221 -5.48 -6.66 -13.63
CA ASN A 221 -4.17 -6.79 -14.30
C ASN A 221 -3.58 -5.44 -14.71
N THR A 222 -2.31 -5.46 -15.09
CA THR A 222 -1.54 -4.29 -15.52
C THR A 222 -2.22 -3.56 -16.68
N LYS A 223 -2.74 -4.28 -17.69
CA LYS A 223 -3.43 -3.66 -18.81
C LYS A 223 -4.61 -2.81 -18.33
N VAL A 224 -5.50 -3.37 -17.52
CA VAL A 224 -6.68 -2.65 -17.02
C VAL A 224 -6.33 -1.47 -16.14
N LEU A 225 -5.23 -1.58 -15.38
CA LEU A 225 -4.79 -0.52 -14.47
C LEU A 225 -4.08 0.64 -15.17
N MET A 226 -3.50 0.41 -16.37
CA MET A 226 -2.56 1.35 -16.97
C MET A 226 -2.90 1.75 -18.41
N ASP A 227 -3.70 0.97 -19.15
CA ASP A 227 -4.02 1.27 -20.54
C ASP A 227 -4.99 2.46 -20.63
N ASN A 228 -4.57 3.53 -21.31
CA ASN A 228 -5.28 4.81 -21.38
C ASN A 228 -5.61 5.44 -20.02
N VAL A 229 -4.72 5.23 -19.02
CA VAL A 229 -4.81 5.80 -17.68
C VAL A 229 -3.64 6.75 -17.46
N TYR A 230 -3.91 7.97 -16.98
CA TYR A 230 -2.87 8.91 -16.59
C TYR A 230 -2.47 8.67 -15.13
N LEU A 231 -1.35 7.99 -14.92
CA LEU A 231 -0.76 7.81 -13.60
C LEU A 231 0.40 8.79 -13.40
N PRO A 232 0.62 9.28 -12.16
CA PRO A 232 1.77 10.12 -11.87
C PRO A 232 3.08 9.31 -12.01
N PRO A 233 4.26 9.97 -11.96
CA PRO A 233 5.54 9.28 -11.91
C PRO A 233 5.54 8.13 -10.88
N MET A 234 6.14 7.00 -11.24
CA MET A 234 6.13 5.80 -10.42
C MET A 234 7.53 5.32 -10.10
N LEU A 235 7.72 4.88 -8.84
CA LEU A 235 8.87 4.14 -8.36
C LEU A 235 8.44 2.71 -8.03
N PHE A 236 9.04 1.72 -8.68
CA PHE A 236 8.78 0.30 -8.45
C PHE A 236 9.94 -0.33 -7.69
N ILE A 237 9.67 -0.96 -6.56
CA ILE A 237 10.68 -1.59 -5.69
C ILE A 237 10.45 -3.09 -5.67
N THR A 238 11.52 -3.84 -5.90
CA THR A 238 11.54 -5.31 -5.82
C THR A 238 12.88 -5.82 -5.33
N SER A 239 13.02 -7.13 -5.10
CA SER A 239 14.27 -7.78 -4.70
C SER A 239 14.35 -9.17 -5.32
N THR A 240 15.54 -9.60 -5.70
CA THR A 240 15.78 -10.96 -6.14
C THR A 240 15.67 -12.00 -5.03
N GLY A 241 15.68 -11.57 -3.75
CA GLY A 241 15.43 -12.41 -2.57
C GLY A 241 13.97 -12.46 -2.13
N ASP A 242 13.06 -11.85 -2.88
CA ASP A 242 11.63 -11.88 -2.57
C ASP A 242 11.02 -13.24 -2.96
N ASP A 243 10.78 -14.08 -1.96
CA ASP A 243 10.20 -15.40 -2.08
C ASP A 243 8.67 -15.41 -2.18
N VAL A 244 8.03 -14.26 -2.03
CA VAL A 244 6.57 -14.11 -2.11
C VAL A 244 6.12 -13.62 -3.48
N MET A 245 6.74 -12.54 -3.99
CA MET A 245 6.31 -11.85 -5.20
C MET A 245 7.43 -11.70 -6.24
N GLY A 246 8.67 -12.12 -5.95
CA GLY A 246 9.84 -11.81 -6.79
C GLY A 246 9.68 -12.26 -8.24
N GLU A 247 9.33 -13.53 -8.48
CA GLU A 247 9.09 -14.04 -9.84
C GLU A 247 7.92 -13.34 -10.54
N ILE A 248 6.83 -13.14 -9.81
CA ILE A 248 5.64 -12.44 -10.31
C ILE A 248 5.99 -11.01 -10.67
N ASN A 249 6.73 -10.30 -9.82
CA ASN A 249 7.11 -8.91 -10.04
C ASN A 249 8.06 -8.71 -11.22
N ILE A 250 8.86 -9.71 -11.59
CA ILE A 250 9.66 -9.68 -12.83
C ILE A 250 8.74 -9.58 -14.06
N ASP A 251 7.71 -10.41 -14.13
CA ASP A 251 6.77 -10.42 -15.27
C ASP A 251 5.84 -9.21 -15.22
N VAL A 252 5.35 -8.84 -14.05
CA VAL A 252 4.57 -7.61 -13.84
C VAL A 252 5.35 -6.38 -14.31
N LEU A 253 6.64 -6.27 -13.98
CA LEU A 253 7.47 -5.14 -14.41
C LEU A 253 7.66 -5.09 -15.93
N LYS A 254 7.75 -6.25 -16.60
CA LYS A 254 7.77 -6.31 -18.07
C LYS A 254 6.48 -5.76 -18.66
N GLU A 255 5.33 -6.12 -18.08
CA GLU A 255 4.03 -5.59 -18.53
C GLU A 255 3.90 -4.08 -18.24
N ILE A 256 4.31 -3.59 -17.06
CA ILE A 256 4.29 -2.17 -16.73
C ILE A 256 5.10 -1.36 -17.76
N LYS A 257 6.28 -1.80 -18.13
CA LYS A 257 7.16 -1.10 -19.08
C LYS A 257 6.55 -0.95 -20.48
N ARG A 258 5.52 -1.70 -20.85
CA ARG A 258 4.79 -1.51 -22.11
C ARG A 258 3.94 -0.22 -22.09
N TYR A 259 3.45 0.19 -20.91
CA TYR A 259 2.62 1.39 -20.72
C TYR A 259 3.42 2.56 -20.17
N TYR A 260 4.40 2.28 -19.31
CA TYR A 260 5.27 3.25 -18.63
C TYR A 260 6.74 2.86 -18.80
N PRO A 261 7.33 3.07 -19.99
CA PRO A 261 8.70 2.61 -20.28
C PRO A 261 9.78 3.27 -19.40
N ASN A 262 9.50 4.46 -18.89
CA ASN A 262 10.42 5.26 -18.06
C ASN A 262 10.14 5.11 -16.56
N ILE A 263 9.45 4.04 -16.12
CA ILE A 263 9.26 3.78 -14.70
C ILE A 263 10.61 3.62 -13.99
N GLU A 264 10.78 4.32 -12.86
CA GLU A 264 11.97 4.16 -12.03
C GLU A 264 11.88 2.82 -11.26
N VAL A 265 12.98 2.06 -11.24
CA VAL A 265 13.01 0.72 -10.63
C VAL A 265 14.16 0.63 -9.64
N ILE A 266 13.85 0.14 -8.45
CA ILE A 266 14.85 -0.34 -7.48
C ILE A 266 14.72 -1.86 -7.42
N ASN A 267 15.73 -2.57 -7.94
CA ASN A 267 15.87 -4.01 -7.74
C ASN A 267 17.06 -4.26 -6.80
N ASN A 268 16.80 -4.85 -5.64
CA ASN A 268 17.84 -5.22 -4.69
C ASN A 268 18.40 -6.61 -5.04
N ASP A 269 19.40 -6.64 -5.89
CA ASP A 269 20.07 -7.85 -6.39
C ASP A 269 21.48 -8.07 -5.81
N ILE A 270 22.07 -7.03 -5.19
CA ILE A 270 23.42 -7.08 -4.60
C ILE A 270 23.39 -7.69 -3.20
N ASP A 271 22.43 -7.28 -2.37
CA ASP A 271 22.17 -7.82 -1.04
C ASP A 271 20.68 -8.20 -0.99
N PRO A 272 20.31 -9.29 -1.64
CA PRO A 272 18.92 -9.66 -1.80
C PRO A 272 18.30 -9.96 -0.43
N LYS A 273 17.28 -9.21 -0.11
CA LYS A 273 16.44 -9.39 1.08
C LYS A 273 15.07 -9.91 0.64
N GLY A 274 14.35 -10.46 1.59
CA GLY A 274 13.01 -10.99 1.35
C GLY A 274 11.97 -9.92 1.00
N HIS A 275 10.74 -10.35 0.98
CA HIS A 275 9.58 -9.52 0.67
C HIS A 275 9.50 -8.27 1.55
N VAL A 276 9.23 -7.12 0.94
CA VAL A 276 9.08 -5.79 1.59
C VAL A 276 10.22 -5.40 2.55
N TYR A 277 11.45 -5.81 2.23
CA TYR A 277 12.62 -5.70 3.10
C TYR A 277 12.88 -4.30 3.66
N ASN A 278 12.58 -3.26 2.88
CA ASN A 278 12.82 -1.87 3.28
C ASN A 278 11.79 -1.34 4.30
N VAL A 279 10.68 -2.04 4.49
CA VAL A 279 9.70 -1.83 5.56
C VAL A 279 9.97 -2.80 6.72
N ALA A 280 10.24 -4.08 6.40
CA ALA A 280 10.42 -5.13 7.38
C ALA A 280 11.78 -5.09 8.10
N TYR A 281 12.87 -4.78 7.41
CA TYR A 281 14.25 -4.81 7.93
C TYR A 281 14.92 -3.44 7.82
N MET A 282 14.26 -2.39 8.31
CA MET A 282 14.62 -0.98 8.11
C MET A 282 16.05 -0.61 8.52
N ASN A 283 16.66 -1.35 9.44
CA ASN A 283 18.03 -1.11 9.92
C ASN A 283 19.10 -1.77 9.04
N SER A 284 18.72 -2.54 8.00
CA SER A 284 19.69 -3.09 7.05
C SER A 284 20.18 -2.02 6.07
N ASP A 285 21.44 -2.14 5.62
CA ASP A 285 22.03 -1.23 4.64
C ASP A 285 21.20 -1.12 3.35
N SER A 286 20.65 -2.26 2.89
CA SER A 286 19.77 -2.30 1.72
C SER A 286 18.49 -1.51 1.92
N ALA A 287 17.87 -1.64 3.10
CA ALA A 287 16.65 -0.90 3.44
C ALA A 287 16.92 0.60 3.56
N ILE A 288 18.00 0.99 4.23
CA ILE A 288 18.40 2.40 4.37
C ILE A 288 18.61 3.01 2.99
N LYS A 289 19.39 2.38 2.12
CA LYS A 289 19.64 2.85 0.74
C LYS A 289 18.35 2.94 -0.09
N THR A 290 17.44 1.99 0.06
CA THR A 290 16.16 2.01 -0.65
C THR A 290 15.26 3.14 -0.14
N ASN A 291 15.19 3.31 1.17
CA ASN A 291 14.41 4.39 1.77
C ASN A 291 14.98 5.77 1.45
N ASP A 292 16.32 5.90 1.27
CA ASP A 292 16.96 7.11 0.74
C ASP A 292 16.55 7.39 -0.71
N LYS A 293 16.45 6.37 -1.55
CA LYS A 293 15.97 6.52 -2.93
C LYS A 293 14.50 6.91 -2.99
N ILE A 294 13.64 6.35 -2.11
CA ILE A 294 12.24 6.79 -1.97
C ILE A 294 12.18 8.27 -1.64
N LEU A 295 12.96 8.73 -0.65
CA LEU A 295 13.00 10.13 -0.28
C LEU A 295 13.48 11.00 -1.46
N ASN A 296 14.55 10.61 -2.16
CA ASN A 296 15.07 11.33 -3.31
C ASN A 296 14.03 11.43 -4.44
N PHE A 297 13.28 10.35 -4.72
CA PHE A 297 12.17 10.34 -5.67
C PHE A 297 11.12 11.40 -5.28
N ILE A 298 10.65 11.38 -4.03
CA ILE A 298 9.68 12.36 -3.50
C ILE A 298 10.21 13.79 -3.67
N LEU A 299 11.43 14.06 -3.21
CA LEU A 299 12.00 15.42 -3.23
C LEU A 299 12.28 15.93 -4.64
N SER A 300 12.62 15.05 -5.59
CA SER A 300 12.85 15.42 -6.99
C SER A 300 11.58 15.92 -7.69
N ILE A 301 10.42 15.39 -7.31
CA ILE A 301 9.11 15.77 -7.84
C ILE A 301 8.55 16.99 -7.09
N SER A 302 8.75 17.05 -5.77
CA SER A 302 8.26 18.13 -4.90
C SER A 302 8.81 19.51 -5.25
N LYS A 303 9.97 19.58 -5.90
CA LYS A 303 10.63 20.83 -6.30
C LYS A 303 10.11 21.41 -7.63
N LYS A 304 9.30 20.63 -8.35
CA LYS A 304 8.69 21.05 -9.62
C LYS A 304 7.30 21.64 -9.41
#